data_3a160bf1cfd095164f499bd69d5903a1
#
_entry.id   3a160bf1cfd095164f499bd69d5903a1
#
_cell.length_a   1.000
_cell.length_b   1.000
_cell.length_c   1.000
_cell.angle_alpha   90.00
_cell.angle_beta   90.00
_cell.angle_gamma   90.00
#
_symmetry.space_group_name_H-M   'P 1'
#
loop_
_entity.id
_entity.type
_entity.pdbx_description
1 polymer ?
#
loop_
_entity_poly.entity_id
_entity_poly.type
_entity_poly.pdbx_seq_one_letter_code
_entity_poly.pdbx_strand_id
1 'polypeptide(L)'
;MTPSRPSPRIEMTPRFLAAAINKAQSTDPVKIARALEDLTVDSVVGPVRMRGEDHQLLLPQVVNTIAPVDGKAVKVGWEGTNYGFRTDAAYTGNELAQGTDCKMTRP
;
A
#
# COMPACT_ATOMS: atom_id res chain seq x y z
N MET A 1 -9.44 19.38 15.55
CA MET A 1 -9.30 18.88 14.17
C MET A 1 -8.15 17.90 14.13
N THR A 2 -8.42 16.62 13.99
CA THR A 2 -7.33 15.65 13.78
C THR A 2 -6.77 15.87 12.38
N PRO A 3 -5.45 16.06 12.23
CA PRO A 3 -4.88 16.15 10.91
C PRO A 3 -5.23 14.91 10.11
N SER A 4 -5.74 15.08 8.90
CA SER A 4 -5.95 13.97 7.98
C SER A 4 -4.61 13.27 7.77
N ARG A 5 -4.55 11.98 8.07
CA ARG A 5 -3.35 11.21 7.77
C ARG A 5 -3.13 11.25 6.25
N PRO A 6 -1.90 11.50 5.80
CA PRO A 6 -1.62 11.40 4.38
C PRO A 6 -2.00 10.01 3.88
N SER A 7 -2.51 9.95 2.66
CA SER A 7 -2.84 8.67 2.04
C SER A 7 -1.65 7.71 2.14
N PRO A 8 -1.85 6.45 2.52
CA PRO A 8 -0.77 5.46 2.54
C PRO A 8 0.01 5.39 1.23
N ARG A 9 -0.64 5.68 0.11
CA ARG A 9 0.01 5.71 -1.21
C ARG A 9 1.05 6.80 -1.33
N ILE A 10 0.80 7.99 -0.75
CA ILE A 10 1.75 9.11 -0.78
C ILE A 10 3.00 8.76 0.02
N GLU A 11 2.85 8.08 1.15
CA GLU A 11 3.99 7.65 1.97
C GLU A 11 4.79 6.53 1.32
N MET A 12 4.10 5.59 0.66
CA MET A 12 4.76 4.42 0.05
C MET A 12 5.64 4.76 -1.14
N THR A 13 5.25 5.74 -1.95
CA THR A 13 6.02 6.09 -3.16
C THR A 13 7.48 6.43 -2.85
N PRO A 14 7.80 7.37 -1.93
CA PRO A 14 9.20 7.66 -1.61
C PRO A 14 9.89 6.49 -0.90
N ARG A 15 9.19 5.68 -0.11
CA ARG A 15 9.77 4.50 0.54
C ARG A 15 10.20 3.45 -0.48
N PHE A 16 9.37 3.17 -1.47
CA PHE A 16 9.71 2.25 -2.56
C PHE A 16 10.89 2.77 -3.38
N LEU A 17 10.89 4.06 -3.71
CA LEU A 17 11.97 4.66 -4.46
C LEU A 17 13.29 4.58 -3.69
N ALA A 18 13.30 4.93 -2.41
CA ALA A 18 14.49 4.85 -1.57
C ALA A 18 15.00 3.40 -1.45
N ALA A 19 14.10 2.44 -1.22
CA ALA A 19 14.45 1.02 -1.15
C ALA A 19 15.01 0.50 -2.48
N ALA A 20 14.45 0.92 -3.60
CA ALA A 20 14.93 0.54 -4.94
C ALA A 20 16.31 1.11 -5.24
N ILE A 21 16.56 2.37 -4.89
CA ILE A 21 17.89 3.00 -5.03
C ILE A 21 18.92 2.26 -4.19
N ASN A 22 18.60 1.93 -2.95
CA ASN A 22 19.48 1.17 -2.08
C ASN A 22 19.76 -0.24 -2.60
N LYS A 23 18.74 -0.93 -3.13
CA LYS A 23 18.88 -2.25 -3.74
C LYS A 23 19.72 -2.20 -5.01
N ALA A 24 19.51 -1.21 -5.87
CA ALA A 24 20.23 -1.04 -7.13
C ALA A 24 21.67 -0.54 -6.95
N GLN A 25 21.97 0.10 -5.80
CA GLN A 25 23.24 0.80 -5.56
C GLN A 25 23.56 1.82 -6.68
N SER A 26 22.53 2.48 -7.20
CA SER A 26 22.65 3.37 -8.36
C SER A 26 21.50 4.36 -8.41
N THR A 27 21.72 5.49 -9.04
CA THR A 27 20.69 6.49 -9.39
C THR A 27 20.27 6.40 -10.86
N ASP A 28 20.78 5.41 -11.60
CA ASP A 28 20.38 5.16 -12.98
C ASP A 28 18.90 4.71 -13.03
N PRO A 29 18.03 5.40 -13.78
CA PRO A 29 16.60 5.08 -13.85
C PRO A 29 16.30 3.63 -14.27
N VAL A 30 17.04 3.07 -15.19
CA VAL A 30 16.83 1.69 -15.65
C VAL A 30 17.16 0.68 -14.55
N LYS A 31 18.23 0.90 -13.81
CA LYS A 31 18.61 0.04 -12.69
C LYS A 31 17.62 0.15 -11.55
N ILE A 32 17.10 1.34 -11.27
CA ILE A 32 16.06 1.55 -10.25
C ILE A 32 14.78 0.83 -10.66
N ALA A 33 14.34 0.95 -11.91
CA ALA A 33 13.14 0.28 -12.40
C ALA A 33 13.22 -1.25 -12.26
N ARG A 34 14.38 -1.83 -12.56
CA ARG A 34 14.62 -3.27 -12.37
C ARG A 34 14.67 -3.66 -10.90
N ALA A 35 15.22 -2.82 -10.05
CA ALA A 35 15.28 -3.06 -8.61
C ALA A 35 13.91 -3.01 -7.94
N LEU A 36 12.94 -2.30 -8.52
CA LEU A 36 11.56 -2.28 -8.05
C LEU A 36 10.84 -3.62 -8.23
N GLU A 37 11.26 -4.44 -9.18
CA GLU A 37 10.62 -5.73 -9.45
C GLU A 37 10.74 -6.66 -8.25
N ASP A 38 9.60 -7.19 -7.79
CA ASP A 38 9.48 -8.06 -6.61
C ASP A 38 10.00 -7.46 -5.30
N LEU A 39 10.17 -6.15 -5.25
CA LEU A 39 10.56 -5.44 -4.05
C LEU A 39 9.42 -5.41 -3.04
N THR A 40 9.70 -5.83 -1.82
CA THR A 40 8.77 -5.75 -0.69
C THR A 40 9.25 -4.68 0.29
N VAL A 41 8.35 -3.81 0.69
CA VAL A 41 8.62 -2.74 1.66
C VAL A 41 7.58 -2.78 2.75
N ASP A 42 8.01 -2.65 4.00
CA ASP A 42 7.09 -2.48 5.11
C ASP A 42 6.50 -1.07 5.10
N SER A 43 5.21 -0.99 5.26
CA SER A 43 4.48 0.27 5.29
C SER A 43 3.53 0.35 6.46
N VAL A 44 2.86 1.48 6.61
CA VAL A 44 1.83 1.68 7.65
C VAL A 44 0.65 0.73 7.52
N VAL A 45 0.45 0.13 6.35
CA VAL A 45 -0.61 -0.85 6.09
C VAL A 45 -0.09 -2.30 6.08
N GLY A 46 1.17 -2.50 6.45
CA GLY A 46 1.85 -3.79 6.44
C GLY A 46 2.80 -3.96 5.25
N PRO A 47 3.29 -5.18 5.01
CA PRO A 47 4.18 -5.44 3.88
C PRO A 47 3.46 -5.25 2.56
N VAL A 48 4.12 -4.55 1.64
CA VAL A 48 3.61 -4.22 0.30
C VAL A 48 4.65 -4.63 -0.72
N ARG A 49 4.23 -5.33 -1.77
CA ARG A 49 5.12 -5.84 -2.80
C ARG A 49 4.76 -5.29 -4.17
N MET A 50 5.77 -4.90 -4.93
CA MET A 50 5.61 -4.56 -6.34
C MET A 50 5.79 -5.81 -7.20
N ARG A 51 4.77 -6.16 -7.95
CA ARG A 51 4.80 -7.34 -8.83
C ARG A 51 5.73 -7.08 -10.03
N GLY A 52 6.67 -8.01 -10.27
CA GLY A 52 7.66 -7.84 -11.32
C GLY A 52 7.10 -7.95 -12.74
N GLU A 53 5.97 -8.62 -12.93
CA GLU A 53 5.39 -8.84 -14.25
C GLU A 53 4.86 -7.56 -14.91
N ASP A 54 4.27 -6.66 -14.12
CA ASP A 54 3.58 -5.47 -14.62
C ASP A 54 3.81 -4.22 -13.77
N HIS A 55 4.69 -4.28 -12.77
CA HIS A 55 4.95 -3.20 -11.81
C HIS A 55 3.71 -2.73 -11.05
N GLN A 56 2.72 -3.62 -10.89
CA GLN A 56 1.57 -3.32 -10.05
C GLN A 56 1.91 -3.49 -8.57
N LEU A 57 1.57 -2.49 -7.78
CA LEU A 57 1.72 -2.54 -6.34
C LEU A 57 0.59 -3.36 -5.71
N LEU A 58 0.95 -4.45 -5.04
CA LEU A 58 0.00 -5.32 -4.35
C LEU A 58 -0.23 -4.80 -2.94
N LEU A 59 -1.35 -4.12 -2.75
CA LEU A 59 -1.73 -3.48 -1.49
C LEU A 59 -2.73 -4.33 -0.73
N PRO A 60 -2.62 -4.43 0.61
CA PRO A 60 -3.71 -4.96 1.40
C PRO A 60 -4.94 -4.07 1.29
N GLN A 61 -6.11 -4.68 1.35
CA GLN A 61 -7.39 -3.99 1.32
C GLN A 61 -8.23 -4.38 2.51
N VAL A 62 -9.03 -3.46 2.98
CA VAL A 62 -9.99 -3.70 4.05
C VAL A 62 -11.39 -3.34 3.58
N VAL A 63 -12.36 -4.13 4.04
CA VAL A 63 -13.78 -3.82 3.88
C VAL A 63 -14.27 -3.29 5.20
N ASN A 64 -14.76 -2.07 5.19
CA ASN A 64 -15.22 -1.38 6.39
C ASN A 64 -16.72 -1.04 6.30
N THR A 65 -17.38 -1.03 7.45
CA THR A 65 -18.73 -0.48 7.61
C THR A 65 -18.65 0.77 8.46
N ILE A 66 -19.33 1.83 8.03
CA ILE A 66 -19.49 3.02 8.86
C ILE A 66 -20.45 2.66 10.01
N ALA A 67 -19.98 2.82 11.23
CA ALA A 67 -20.71 2.43 12.43
C ALA A 67 -20.48 3.45 13.56
N PRO A 68 -21.40 3.50 14.55
CA PRO A 68 -21.20 4.36 15.72
C PRO A 68 -19.95 3.98 16.50
N VAL A 69 -19.30 4.98 17.07
CA VAL A 69 -18.15 4.76 17.98
C VAL A 69 -18.66 4.07 19.23
N ASP A 70 -18.16 2.88 19.51
CA ASP A 70 -18.55 2.06 20.67
C ASP A 70 -17.39 1.79 21.64
N GLY A 71 -16.18 2.28 21.34
CA GLY A 71 -14.97 2.06 22.11
C GLY A 71 -14.40 0.64 22.00
N LYS A 72 -14.98 -0.23 21.18
CA LYS A 72 -14.58 -1.63 20.97
C LYS A 72 -14.12 -1.86 19.54
N ALA A 73 -15.05 -2.14 18.63
CA ALA A 73 -14.76 -2.32 17.22
C ALA A 73 -14.50 -0.99 16.50
N VAL A 74 -15.17 0.07 16.94
CA VAL A 74 -14.98 1.43 16.43
C VAL A 74 -14.49 2.31 17.55
N LYS A 75 -13.17 2.55 17.59
CA LYS A 75 -12.53 3.28 18.69
C LYS A 75 -12.41 4.77 18.46
N VAL A 76 -12.34 5.19 17.20
CA VAL A 76 -12.08 6.57 16.82
C VAL A 76 -13.14 7.05 15.84
N GLY A 77 -13.76 8.19 16.14
CA GLY A 77 -14.69 8.85 15.24
C GLY A 77 -13.96 9.58 14.12
N TRP A 78 -14.62 9.65 12.97
CA TRP A 78 -14.09 10.37 11.82
C TRP A 78 -14.50 11.85 11.88
N GLU A 79 -13.54 12.72 11.75
CA GLU A 79 -13.72 14.19 11.69
C GLU A 79 -14.64 14.76 12.78
N GLY A 80 -14.47 14.29 14.02
CA GLY A 80 -15.26 14.78 15.15
C GLY A 80 -16.71 14.30 15.20
N THR A 81 -17.10 13.33 14.37
CA THR A 81 -18.40 12.67 14.42
C THR A 81 -18.38 11.49 15.41
N ASN A 82 -19.56 11.00 15.79
CA ASN A 82 -19.69 9.78 16.58
C ASN A 82 -19.68 8.50 15.74
N TYR A 83 -19.30 8.59 14.48
CA TYR A 83 -19.23 7.47 13.55
C TYR A 83 -17.79 7.26 13.10
N GLY A 84 -17.41 6.01 12.94
CA GLY A 84 -16.11 5.61 12.45
C GLY A 84 -16.21 4.38 11.57
N PHE A 85 -15.07 3.75 11.31
CA PHE A 85 -15.00 2.59 10.43
C PHE A 85 -14.84 1.32 11.27
N ARG A 86 -15.77 0.38 11.12
CA ARG A 86 -15.62 -0.98 11.62
C ARG A 86 -15.04 -1.83 10.49
N THR A 87 -13.93 -2.47 10.75
CA THR A 87 -13.33 -3.39 9.78
C THR A 87 -14.05 -4.72 9.80
N ASP A 88 -14.70 -5.08 8.70
CA ASP A 88 -15.45 -6.32 8.57
C ASP A 88 -14.59 -7.44 7.98
N ALA A 89 -13.68 -7.10 7.06
CA ALA A 89 -12.75 -8.03 6.46
C ALA A 89 -11.45 -7.33 6.07
N ALA A 90 -10.35 -8.08 6.10
CA ALA A 90 -9.04 -7.61 5.66
C ALA A 90 -8.40 -8.66 4.75
N TYR A 91 -7.82 -8.22 3.65
CA TYR A 91 -7.19 -9.09 2.66
C TYR A 91 -5.77 -8.61 2.40
N THR A 92 -4.83 -9.55 2.31
CA THR A 92 -3.46 -9.22 1.92
C THR A 92 -3.37 -8.87 0.43
N GLY A 93 -2.31 -8.16 0.04
CA GLY A 93 -2.08 -7.86 -1.37
C GLY A 93 -1.95 -9.12 -2.22
N ASN A 94 -1.34 -10.18 -1.67
CA ASN A 94 -1.19 -11.47 -2.38
C ASN A 94 -2.52 -12.19 -2.57
N GLU A 95 -3.43 -12.14 -1.59
CA GLU A 95 -4.77 -12.72 -1.71
C GLU A 95 -5.60 -12.05 -2.79
N LEU A 96 -5.37 -10.77 -3.02
CA LEU A 96 -6.09 -9.97 -4.00
C LEU A 96 -5.39 -9.92 -5.37
N ALA A 97 -4.22 -10.52 -5.49
CA ALA A 97 -3.45 -10.52 -6.72
C ALA A 97 -4.20 -11.28 -7.80
N GLN A 98 -4.55 -10.57 -8.88
CA GLN A 98 -5.13 -11.17 -10.07
C GLN A 98 -4.06 -11.40 -11.12
N GLY A 99 -4.29 -12.38 -12.00
CA GLY A 99 -3.41 -12.60 -13.14
C GLY A 99 -3.36 -11.38 -14.05
N THR A 100 -2.25 -11.23 -14.74
CA THR A 100 -2.08 -10.16 -15.74
C THR A 100 -1.75 -10.76 -17.10
N ASP A 101 -2.32 -10.18 -18.13
CA ASP A 101 -1.96 -10.44 -19.54
C ASP A 101 -1.06 -9.33 -20.11
N CYS A 102 -0.68 -8.38 -19.26
CA CYS A 102 0.21 -7.31 -19.64
C CYS A 102 1.61 -7.84 -19.96
N LYS A 103 2.06 -7.56 -21.16
CA LYS A 103 3.43 -7.86 -21.62
C LYS A 103 4.24 -6.57 -21.62
N MET A 104 4.85 -6.30 -20.48
CA MET A 104 5.64 -5.08 -20.32
C MET A 104 6.96 -5.18 -21.09
N THR A 105 7.23 -4.20 -21.94
CA THR A 105 8.54 -4.06 -22.58
C THR A 105 9.49 -3.34 -21.63
N ARG A 106 10.56 -4.01 -21.26
CA ARG A 106 11.58 -3.44 -20.38
C ARG A 106 12.66 -2.75 -21.21
N PRO A 107 13.18 -1.64 -20.69
CA PRO A 107 14.33 -0.96 -21.30
C PRO A 107 15.62 -1.76 -21.19
#